data_081474bb1694f3be5c6c1e8feb871667
#
_entry.id   081474bb1694f3be5c6c1e8feb871667
#
_cell.length_a   1.000
_cell.length_b   1.000
_cell.length_c   1.000
_cell.angle_alpha   90.00
_cell.angle_beta   90.00
_cell.angle_gamma   90.00
#
_symmetry.space_group_name_H-M   'P 1'
#
loop_
_entity.id
_entity.type
_entity.pdbx_description
1 polymer ?
#
loop_
_entity_poly.entity_id
_entity_poly.type
_entity_poly.pdbx_seq_one_letter_code
_entity_poly.pdbx_strand_id
1 'polypeptide(L)'
;DAEKRLGLAKNIVMVNDIEEYKSRDNINAKMKAWEAEMRRLGYNNLIHYTGASWIDVNNLGYSGPIKTGEFGLSNFWVAQYPYTNGMPVEQARRMAYYAAAAAWQFTSRALLLQNRPYFDLNIDYTGRFTQ
;
A
#
# COMPACT_ATOMS: atom_id res chain seq x y z
N ASP A 1 25.18 14.14 13.02
CA ASP A 1 24.96 13.28 14.16
C ASP A 1 23.69 12.45 14.03
N ALA A 2 23.40 11.59 14.98
CA ALA A 2 22.28 10.67 14.92
C ALA A 2 20.93 11.39 14.90
N GLU A 3 20.79 12.47 15.64
CA GLU A 3 19.53 13.22 15.68
C GLU A 3 19.21 13.86 14.34
N LYS A 4 20.19 14.42 13.69
CA LYS A 4 20.01 15.01 12.36
C LYS A 4 19.65 13.94 11.33
N ARG A 5 20.28 12.78 11.42
CA ARG A 5 19.93 11.67 10.52
C ARG A 5 18.51 11.20 10.76
N LEU A 6 18.09 11.09 12.01
CA LEU A 6 16.72 10.70 12.34
C LEU A 6 15.73 11.74 11.86
N GLY A 7 16.05 13.04 12.00
CA GLY A 7 15.20 14.11 11.49
C GLY A 7 14.97 14.03 9.99
N LEU A 8 16.03 13.75 9.22
CA LEU A 8 15.91 13.57 7.77
C LEU A 8 15.11 12.31 7.44
N ALA A 9 15.34 11.21 8.19
CA ALA A 9 14.64 9.96 7.95
C ALA A 9 13.15 10.03 8.28
N LYS A 10 12.74 10.95 9.18
CA LYS A 10 11.35 11.04 9.61
C LYS A 10 10.38 11.46 8.50
N ASN A 11 10.89 12.00 7.41
CA ASN A 11 10.07 12.38 6.25
C ASN A 11 9.88 11.25 5.25
N ILE A 12 10.55 10.12 5.45
CA ILE A 12 10.39 8.99 4.54
C ILE A 12 9.07 8.28 4.78
N VAL A 13 8.62 7.57 3.74
CA VAL A 13 7.41 6.74 3.84
C VAL A 13 7.72 5.52 4.67
N MET A 14 6.91 5.28 5.70
CA MET A 14 6.97 4.06 6.50
C MET A 14 5.79 3.20 6.11
N VAL A 15 6.05 1.98 5.67
CA VAL A 15 5.03 1.08 5.16
C VAL A 15 4.77 -0.04 6.14
N ASN A 16 3.49 -0.21 6.50
CA ASN A 16 3.02 -1.35 7.28
C ASN A 16 2.54 -2.42 6.30
N ASP A 17 3.30 -3.49 6.16
CA ASP A 17 2.98 -4.58 5.24
C ASP A 17 2.01 -5.56 5.91
N ILE A 18 0.77 -5.60 5.43
CA ILE A 18 -0.29 -6.42 6.00
C ILE A 18 -0.67 -7.50 5.00
N GLU A 19 -0.04 -8.66 5.11
CA GLU A 19 -0.29 -9.79 4.21
C GLU A 19 -0.47 -11.11 4.93
N GLU A 20 -0.12 -11.18 6.23
CA GLU A 20 -0.19 -12.43 6.97
C GLU A 20 -1.59 -12.70 7.48
N TYR A 21 -2.19 -13.80 7.08
CA TYR A 21 -3.53 -14.19 7.48
C TYR A 21 -3.70 -14.23 9.00
N LYS A 22 -2.64 -14.60 9.72
CA LYS A 22 -2.66 -14.65 11.19
C LYS A 22 -2.98 -13.31 11.83
N SER A 23 -2.72 -12.21 11.12
CA SER A 23 -2.92 -10.87 11.65
C SER A 23 -4.35 -10.36 11.52
N ARG A 24 -5.27 -11.14 10.90
CA ARG A 24 -6.64 -10.67 10.66
C ARG A 24 -7.38 -10.34 11.94
N ASP A 25 -7.18 -11.11 13.01
CA ASP A 25 -7.87 -10.85 14.26
C ASP A 25 -7.43 -9.51 14.84
N ASN A 26 -8.41 -8.65 15.12
CA ASN A 26 -8.18 -7.31 15.67
C ASN A 26 -7.25 -6.46 14.79
N ILE A 27 -7.31 -6.65 13.47
CA ILE A 27 -6.39 -5.96 12.56
C ILE A 27 -6.49 -4.44 12.68
N ASN A 28 -7.69 -3.89 12.84
CA ASN A 28 -7.84 -2.44 12.97
C ASN A 28 -7.14 -1.90 14.20
N ALA A 29 -7.24 -2.60 15.33
CA ALA A 29 -6.55 -2.20 16.56
C ALA A 29 -5.03 -2.30 16.40
N LYS A 30 -4.55 -3.35 15.75
CA LYS A 30 -3.12 -3.52 15.49
C LYS A 30 -2.57 -2.41 14.60
N MET A 31 -3.32 -2.02 13.58
CA MET A 31 -2.93 -0.95 12.68
C MET A 31 -2.88 0.39 13.40
N LYS A 32 -3.86 0.65 14.27
CA LYS A 32 -3.86 1.88 15.07
C LYS A 32 -2.67 1.93 16.03
N ALA A 33 -2.35 0.80 16.63
CA ALA A 33 -1.18 0.70 17.53
C ALA A 33 0.11 0.97 16.77
N TRP A 34 0.24 0.43 15.55
CA TRP A 34 1.39 0.67 14.71
C TRP A 34 1.53 2.15 14.36
N GLU A 35 0.41 2.79 13.95
CA GLU A 35 0.42 4.21 13.63
C GLU A 35 0.83 5.06 14.83
N ALA A 36 0.29 4.75 16.01
CA ALA A 36 0.61 5.49 17.22
C ALA A 36 2.09 5.37 17.57
N GLU A 37 2.66 4.17 17.45
CA GLU A 37 4.09 3.96 17.72
C GLU A 37 4.97 4.68 16.71
N MET A 38 4.61 4.65 15.42
CA MET A 38 5.37 5.36 14.41
C MET A 38 5.35 6.86 14.66
N ARG A 39 4.17 7.42 14.99
CA ARG A 39 4.05 8.84 15.29
C ARG A 39 4.83 9.21 16.55
N ARG A 40 4.82 8.34 17.56
CA ARG A 40 5.61 8.56 18.77
C ARG A 40 7.09 8.66 18.44
N LEU A 41 7.56 7.88 17.47
CA LEU A 41 8.94 7.93 17.00
C LEU A 41 9.22 9.10 16.05
N GLY A 42 8.18 9.85 15.66
CA GLY A 42 8.32 11.02 14.80
C GLY A 42 8.04 10.79 13.33
N TYR A 43 7.59 9.59 12.95
CA TYR A 43 7.25 9.28 11.56
C TYR A 43 5.78 9.58 11.31
N ASN A 44 5.49 10.40 10.30
CA ASN A 44 4.12 10.82 9.99
C ASN A 44 3.66 10.46 8.59
N ASN A 45 4.56 10.05 7.73
CA ASN A 45 4.21 9.61 6.38
C ASN A 45 4.00 8.09 6.38
N LEU A 46 2.81 7.69 6.82
CA LEU A 46 2.49 6.29 7.09
C LEU A 46 1.56 5.72 6.03
N ILE A 47 1.92 4.57 5.48
CA ILE A 47 1.15 3.86 4.46
C ILE A 47 0.90 2.44 4.93
N HIS A 48 -0.31 1.94 4.72
CA HIS A 48 -0.64 0.53 4.93
C HIS A 48 -0.69 -0.16 3.57
N TYR A 49 0.17 -1.14 3.37
CA TYR A 49 0.19 -1.97 2.16
C TYR A 49 -0.55 -3.26 2.44
N THR A 50 -1.55 -3.57 1.61
CA THR A 50 -2.33 -4.79 1.79
C THR A 50 -3.02 -5.18 0.49
N GLY A 51 -3.49 -6.43 0.40
CA GLY A 51 -4.30 -6.87 -0.72
C GLY A 51 -5.72 -6.33 -0.64
N ALA A 52 -6.39 -6.27 -1.78
CA ALA A 52 -7.77 -5.77 -1.86
C ALA A 52 -8.74 -6.56 -0.99
N SER A 53 -8.47 -7.85 -0.79
CA SER A 53 -9.35 -8.70 0.03
C SER A 53 -9.34 -8.34 1.52
N TRP A 54 -8.37 -7.55 1.97
CA TRP A 54 -8.24 -7.15 3.36
C TRP A 54 -9.05 -5.90 3.70
N ILE A 55 -9.40 -5.07 2.71
CA ILE A 55 -10.06 -3.79 2.95
C ILE A 55 -11.56 -3.88 2.71
N ASP A 56 -12.32 -3.02 3.40
CA ASP A 56 -13.77 -2.98 3.31
C ASP A 56 -14.27 -2.42 1.98
N VAL A 57 -13.52 -1.51 1.37
CA VAL A 57 -13.87 -0.89 0.10
C VAL A 57 -13.04 -1.52 -1.01
N ASN A 58 -13.63 -2.46 -1.74
CA ASN A 58 -12.95 -3.12 -2.85
C ASN A 58 -13.98 -3.52 -3.93
N ASN A 59 -13.48 -4.08 -5.03
CA ASN A 59 -14.34 -4.50 -6.15
C ASN A 59 -14.44 -6.03 -6.27
N LEU A 60 -14.29 -6.73 -5.14
CA LEU A 60 -14.30 -8.20 -5.12
C LEU A 60 -15.66 -8.79 -4.77
N GLY A 61 -16.65 -7.96 -4.42
CA GLY A 61 -17.98 -8.41 -4.08
C GLY A 61 -18.17 -8.78 -2.60
N TYR A 62 -17.16 -8.55 -1.77
CA TYR A 62 -17.26 -8.75 -0.31
C TYR A 62 -16.37 -7.74 0.41
N SER A 63 -16.65 -7.54 1.70
CA SER A 63 -15.93 -6.55 2.50
C SER A 63 -14.85 -7.24 3.33
N GLY A 64 -13.61 -6.72 3.26
CA GLY A 64 -12.52 -7.22 4.09
C GLY A 64 -12.59 -6.67 5.52
N PRO A 65 -11.71 -7.16 6.40
CA PRO A 65 -11.76 -6.80 7.83
C PRO A 65 -11.24 -5.40 8.16
N ILE A 66 -10.44 -4.79 7.29
CA ILE A 66 -9.88 -3.47 7.56
C ILE A 66 -10.90 -2.38 7.23
N LYS A 67 -11.17 -1.51 8.20
CA LYS A 67 -12.08 -0.38 8.01
C LYS A 67 -11.29 0.84 7.56
N THR A 68 -11.20 1.01 6.24
CA THR A 68 -10.35 2.04 5.64
C THR A 68 -10.73 3.45 6.06
N GLY A 69 -12.00 3.69 6.37
CA GLY A 69 -12.45 5.01 6.84
C GLY A 69 -11.83 5.45 8.17
N GLU A 70 -11.36 4.49 8.98
CA GLU A 70 -10.73 4.82 10.26
C GLU A 70 -9.27 5.26 10.09
N PHE A 71 -8.67 5.02 8.93
CA PHE A 71 -7.25 5.33 8.66
C PHE A 71 -7.07 6.35 7.54
N GLY A 72 -8.11 6.52 6.71
CA GLY A 72 -8.03 7.30 5.49
C GLY A 72 -7.57 6.46 4.32
N LEU A 73 -8.42 6.33 3.30
CA LEU A 73 -8.11 5.50 2.12
C LEU A 73 -6.84 5.98 1.42
N SER A 74 -6.56 7.29 1.45
CA SER A 74 -5.35 7.86 0.85
C SER A 74 -4.05 7.42 1.52
N ASN A 75 -4.14 6.69 2.64
CA ASN A 75 -2.99 6.13 3.34
C ASN A 75 -2.82 4.64 3.05
N PHE A 76 -3.47 4.12 2.01
CA PHE A 76 -3.38 2.71 1.63
C PHE A 76 -2.69 2.54 0.29
N TRP A 77 -1.89 1.51 0.20
CA TRP A 77 -1.27 1.02 -1.02
C TRP A 77 -1.87 -0.36 -1.27
N VAL A 78 -2.76 -0.45 -2.26
CA VAL A 78 -3.60 -1.64 -2.45
C VAL A 78 -3.06 -2.51 -3.56
N ALA A 79 -2.94 -3.81 -3.29
CA ALA A 79 -2.55 -4.80 -4.29
C ALA A 79 -3.79 -5.51 -4.82
N GLN A 80 -4.01 -5.44 -6.11
CA GLN A 80 -5.01 -6.23 -6.81
C GLN A 80 -4.57 -6.39 -8.26
N TYR A 81 -4.46 -7.64 -8.70
CA TYR A 81 -3.96 -7.99 -10.02
C TYR A 81 -5.14 -8.42 -10.91
N PRO A 82 -5.68 -7.52 -11.77
CA PRO A 82 -6.82 -7.88 -12.62
C PRO A 82 -6.51 -9.00 -13.61
N TYR A 83 -5.25 -9.11 -14.01
CA TYR A 83 -4.83 -10.12 -14.98
C TYR A 83 -3.63 -10.90 -14.44
N THR A 84 -3.72 -12.22 -14.54
CA THR A 84 -2.68 -13.12 -14.02
C THR A 84 -1.31 -12.87 -14.64
N ASN A 85 -1.28 -12.54 -15.95
CA ASN A 85 -0.04 -12.35 -16.68
C ASN A 85 0.43 -10.89 -16.72
N GLY A 86 -0.19 -10.05 -15.90
CA GLY A 86 0.14 -8.64 -15.85
C GLY A 86 -0.58 -7.81 -16.89
N MET A 87 -0.27 -6.52 -16.92
CA MET A 87 -0.83 -5.61 -17.92
C MET A 87 0.10 -4.41 -18.11
N PRO A 88 0.00 -3.70 -19.26
CA PRO A 88 0.77 -2.48 -19.48
C PRO A 88 0.33 -1.36 -18.54
N VAL A 89 1.27 -0.48 -18.19
CA VAL A 89 1.01 0.66 -17.31
C VAL A 89 -0.11 1.55 -17.86
N GLU A 90 -0.15 1.78 -19.17
CA GLU A 90 -1.18 2.63 -19.76
C GLU A 90 -2.59 2.08 -19.56
N GLN A 91 -2.74 0.76 -19.62
CA GLN A 91 -4.02 0.14 -19.35
C GLN A 91 -4.40 0.30 -17.87
N ALA A 92 -3.44 0.12 -16.97
CA ALA A 92 -3.67 0.31 -15.54
C ALA A 92 -4.09 1.74 -15.23
N ARG A 93 -3.47 2.74 -15.87
CA ARG A 93 -3.85 4.14 -15.69
C ARG A 93 -5.29 4.40 -16.11
N ARG A 94 -5.74 3.78 -17.20
CA ARG A 94 -7.13 3.92 -17.65
C ARG A 94 -8.10 3.26 -16.69
N MET A 95 -7.75 2.09 -16.14
CA MET A 95 -8.60 1.39 -15.17
C MET A 95 -8.66 2.12 -13.83
N ALA A 96 -7.54 2.68 -13.40
CA ALA A 96 -7.42 3.52 -12.21
C ALA A 96 -8.11 2.93 -10.97
N TYR A 97 -7.86 1.65 -10.69
CA TYR A 97 -8.41 1.00 -9.49
C TYR A 97 -7.89 1.72 -8.24
N TYR A 98 -8.80 1.90 -7.27
CA TYR A 98 -8.46 2.54 -5.98
C TYR A 98 -7.82 3.91 -6.15
N ALA A 99 -8.39 4.73 -7.04
CA ALA A 99 -7.83 6.05 -7.33
C ALA A 99 -7.79 6.97 -6.10
N ALA A 100 -8.61 6.71 -5.07
CA ALA A 100 -8.59 7.47 -3.82
C ALA A 100 -7.55 6.94 -2.83
N ALA A 101 -6.91 5.81 -3.11
CA ALA A 101 -5.81 5.28 -2.29
C ALA A 101 -4.51 6.01 -2.63
N ALA A 102 -3.46 5.74 -1.85
CA ALA A 102 -2.15 6.31 -2.13
C ALA A 102 -1.56 5.73 -3.41
N ALA A 103 -1.73 4.41 -3.61
CA ALA A 103 -1.16 3.71 -4.76
C ALA A 103 -1.89 2.40 -5.01
N TRP A 104 -1.76 1.89 -6.23
CA TRP A 104 -2.31 0.60 -6.63
C TRP A 104 -1.20 -0.24 -7.26
N GLN A 105 -0.92 -1.41 -6.65
CA GLN A 105 -0.03 -2.40 -7.24
C GLN A 105 -0.86 -3.28 -8.15
N PHE A 106 -0.67 -3.15 -9.46
CA PHE A 106 -1.55 -3.79 -10.44
C PHE A 106 -0.97 -5.07 -11.03
N THR A 107 0.31 -5.34 -10.81
CA THR A 107 0.90 -6.59 -11.24
C THR A 107 2.15 -6.91 -10.44
N SER A 108 2.42 -8.20 -10.28
CA SER A 108 3.69 -8.72 -9.77
C SER A 108 4.46 -9.46 -10.89
N ARG A 109 3.98 -9.35 -12.13
CA ARG A 109 4.52 -10.13 -13.26
C ARG A 109 5.03 -9.26 -14.40
N ALA A 110 5.42 -8.02 -14.13
CA ALA A 110 6.03 -7.20 -15.16
C ALA A 110 7.43 -7.74 -15.49
N LEU A 111 7.72 -7.82 -16.79
CA LEU A 111 9.01 -8.30 -17.26
C LEU A 111 9.61 -7.22 -18.17
N LEU A 112 10.57 -6.47 -17.62
CA LEU A 112 11.19 -5.36 -18.34
C LEU A 112 12.32 -5.80 -19.25
N LEU A 113 13.06 -6.86 -18.85
CA LEU A 113 14.19 -7.37 -19.60
C LEU A 113 14.06 -8.88 -19.69
N GLN A 114 14.49 -9.44 -20.82
CA GLN A 114 14.61 -10.90 -20.96
C GLN A 114 15.53 -11.43 -19.87
N ASN A 115 15.20 -12.58 -19.34
CA ASN A 115 15.98 -13.28 -18.32
C ASN A 115 16.00 -12.59 -16.96
N ARG A 116 15.13 -11.58 -16.72
CA ARG A 116 14.96 -10.96 -15.42
C ARG A 116 13.74 -11.54 -14.71
N PRO A 117 13.77 -11.62 -13.36
CA PRO A 117 12.58 -12.00 -12.62
C PRO A 117 11.44 -11.02 -12.88
N TYR A 118 10.22 -11.42 -12.56
CA TYR A 118 9.07 -10.54 -12.63
C TYR A 118 9.21 -9.41 -11.62
N PHE A 119 8.65 -8.25 -11.96
CA PHE A 119 8.64 -7.06 -11.12
C PHE A 119 7.22 -6.69 -10.75
N ASP A 120 7.09 -6.04 -9.59
CA ASP A 120 5.85 -5.39 -9.21
C ASP A 120 5.77 -4.03 -9.90
N LEU A 121 4.58 -3.68 -10.39
CA LEU A 121 4.33 -2.35 -10.95
C LEU A 121 3.16 -1.70 -10.25
N ASN A 122 3.22 -0.39 -10.09
CA ASN A 122 2.28 0.40 -9.33
C ASN A 122 1.88 1.68 -10.03
N ILE A 123 0.67 2.16 -9.74
CA ILE A 123 0.27 3.54 -10.03
C ILE A 123 0.31 4.28 -8.69
N ASP A 124 1.16 5.29 -8.60
CA ASP A 124 1.28 6.11 -7.39
C ASP A 124 0.40 7.36 -7.55
N TYR A 125 -0.80 7.30 -6.97
CA TYR A 125 -1.78 8.38 -7.14
C TYR A 125 -1.43 9.65 -6.38
N THR A 126 -0.68 9.53 -5.29
CA THR A 126 -0.39 10.67 -4.42
C THR A 126 1.00 11.25 -4.62
N GLY A 127 1.88 10.55 -5.33
CA GLY A 127 3.28 10.93 -5.47
C GLY A 127 4.11 10.73 -4.22
N ARG A 128 3.56 10.09 -3.18
CA ARG A 128 4.25 9.95 -1.88
C ARG A 128 5.48 9.07 -1.97
N PHE A 129 5.52 8.17 -2.94
CA PHE A 129 6.62 7.21 -3.09
C PHE A 129 7.76 7.75 -3.95
N THR A 130 7.57 8.88 -4.58
CA THR A 130 8.55 9.48 -5.49
C THR A 130 9.28 10.67 -4.90
N GLN A 131 9.03 10.98 -3.65
CA GLN A 131 9.65 12.13 -2.96
C GLN A 131 11.05 11.85 -2.46
#